data_609c6fc095cddd6f7cb93fe52863da7d
#
_entry.id   609c6fc095cddd6f7cb93fe52863da7d
#
_cell.length_a   1.000
_cell.length_b   1.000
_cell.length_c   1.000
_cell.angle_alpha   90.00
_cell.angle_beta   90.00
_cell.angle_gamma   90.00
#
_symmetry.space_group_name_H-M   'P 1'
#
loop_
_entity.id
_entity.type
_entity.pdbx_description
1 polymer ?
#
loop_
_entity_poly.entity_id
_entity_poly.type
_entity_poly.pdbx_seq_one_letter_code
_entity_poly.pdbx_strand_id
1 'polypeptide(L)'
;MSEGVSEQVKVGKVLTVDDVRKVAHPAYPYMLPAMEPYSEKDAYDMLSGAVDMHLHGSPTGWMPYRPSMLETSKEASLAGMKALCFKDHYYMTSPIARIIQESLETWAIEKGIKPTNVYGGVTLNYAVGGLNPHAVRTMLKGDFAEYSKVLWMPSIDSDLTRRSAGLGDGITILDKDGRLKQEVKEILEIVSSAEQHVAVESCHLYVEEIMKLAEEAEKHGVTLVVTHANQELTLLTVEEARQLIDMHAWIQLVAVSMLGTPIAAPGWMVNYYHTMELIKKLGPDKIILASDAGQTGAKPVEYYKLMIWSLLTRGVSKAAIRKMTVENPEAALKLRS
;
A
#
# COMPACT_ATOMS: atom_id res chain seq x y z
N MET A 1 -22.22 -15.79 -38.86
CA MET A 1 -21.85 -16.80 -37.85
C MET A 1 -20.95 -16.11 -36.86
N SER A 2 -21.58 -15.64 -35.85
CA SER A 2 -20.96 -14.88 -34.77
C SER A 2 -21.31 -15.64 -33.48
N GLU A 3 -20.42 -16.49 -33.06
CA GLU A 3 -20.48 -17.08 -31.72
C GLU A 3 -19.07 -17.13 -31.20
N GLY A 4 -18.84 -16.49 -30.06
CA GLY A 4 -17.59 -16.54 -29.34
C GLY A 4 -17.11 -15.19 -28.82
N VAL A 5 -18.02 -14.38 -28.26
CA VAL A 5 -17.57 -13.37 -27.28
C VAL A 5 -17.37 -14.16 -26.00
N SER A 6 -16.10 -14.54 -25.82
CA SER A 6 -15.56 -15.12 -24.61
C SER A 6 -16.10 -14.46 -23.36
N GLU A 7 -16.33 -15.26 -22.33
CA GLU A 7 -16.45 -14.81 -20.95
C GLU A 7 -15.45 -13.69 -20.69
N GLN A 8 -15.97 -12.48 -20.66
CA GLN A 8 -15.15 -11.32 -20.37
C GLN A 8 -14.63 -11.50 -18.94
N VAL A 9 -13.31 -11.61 -18.86
CA VAL A 9 -12.54 -11.34 -17.67
C VAL A 9 -13.30 -10.33 -16.81
N LYS A 10 -13.53 -10.61 -15.56
CA LYS A 10 -13.95 -9.64 -14.55
C LYS A 10 -12.81 -8.65 -14.34
N VAL A 11 -12.57 -7.83 -15.33
CA VAL A 11 -11.81 -6.59 -15.19
C VAL A 11 -12.47 -5.82 -14.08
N GLY A 12 -11.69 -5.24 -13.17
CA GLY A 12 -12.17 -4.39 -12.11
C GLY A 12 -13.34 -3.55 -12.62
N LYS A 13 -14.49 -3.66 -11.96
CA LYS A 13 -15.78 -3.20 -12.48
C LYS A 13 -15.66 -1.75 -12.94
N VAL A 14 -15.66 -1.52 -14.23
CA VAL A 14 -15.76 -0.16 -14.78
C VAL A 14 -17.10 0.38 -14.30
N LEU A 15 -17.06 1.34 -13.37
CA LEU A 15 -18.24 1.94 -12.81
C LEU A 15 -18.95 2.74 -13.90
N THR A 16 -20.16 2.36 -14.19
CA THR A 16 -21.02 3.11 -15.07
C THR A 16 -21.63 4.31 -14.33
N VAL A 17 -22.16 5.29 -15.07
CA VAL A 17 -22.92 6.39 -14.48
C VAL A 17 -24.06 5.88 -13.60
N ASP A 18 -24.68 4.76 -13.95
CA ASP A 18 -25.74 4.15 -13.15
C ASP A 18 -25.23 3.50 -11.87
N ASP A 19 -24.04 2.93 -11.88
CA ASP A 19 -23.39 2.44 -10.66
C ASP A 19 -23.09 3.60 -9.71
N VAL A 20 -22.55 4.72 -10.22
CA VAL A 20 -22.30 5.94 -9.44
C VAL A 20 -23.62 6.51 -8.90
N ARG A 21 -24.68 6.56 -9.69
CA ARG A 21 -26.00 7.01 -9.24
C ARG A 21 -26.62 6.15 -8.15
N LYS A 22 -26.35 4.85 -8.13
CA LYS A 22 -26.82 3.94 -7.07
C LYS A 22 -26.09 4.17 -5.75
N VAL A 23 -24.85 4.58 -5.81
CA VAL A 23 -23.98 4.80 -4.64
C VAL A 23 -24.01 6.26 -4.18
N ALA A 24 -24.12 7.21 -5.13
CA ALA A 24 -24.25 8.63 -4.82
C ALA A 24 -25.61 8.88 -4.17
N HIS A 25 -25.60 9.00 -2.84
CA HIS A 25 -26.80 9.47 -2.14
C HIS A 25 -27.18 10.86 -2.68
N PRO A 26 -28.47 11.13 -2.95
CA PRO A 26 -28.93 12.43 -3.44
C PRO A 26 -28.63 13.59 -2.48
N ALA A 27 -28.38 13.32 -1.19
CA ALA A 27 -27.82 14.29 -0.28
C ALA A 27 -26.31 14.39 -0.50
N TYR A 28 -25.92 15.28 -1.34
CA TYR A 28 -24.53 15.59 -1.64
C TYR A 28 -23.70 15.85 -0.36
N PRO A 29 -22.36 15.57 -0.38
CA PRO A 29 -21.49 15.69 0.80
C PRO A 29 -21.56 17.02 1.53
N TYR A 30 -21.86 18.12 0.84
CA TYR A 30 -22.01 19.45 1.47
C TYR A 30 -23.36 19.63 2.21
N MET A 31 -24.30 18.70 2.07
CA MET A 31 -25.55 18.68 2.85
C MET A 31 -25.50 17.68 4.00
N LEU A 32 -24.36 17.00 4.21
CA LEU A 32 -24.19 16.10 5.34
C LEU A 32 -24.18 16.94 6.62
N PRO A 33 -25.14 16.72 7.53
CA PRO A 33 -25.06 17.33 8.85
C PRO A 33 -23.83 16.81 9.57
N ALA A 34 -23.15 17.70 10.26
CA ALA A 34 -22.04 17.43 11.16
C ALA A 34 -20.81 16.77 10.50
N MET A 35 -20.08 17.52 9.72
CA MET A 35 -18.66 17.33 9.63
C MET A 35 -18.06 17.82 10.95
N GLU A 36 -17.28 16.98 11.60
CA GLU A 36 -16.51 17.41 12.77
C GLU A 36 -15.57 18.56 12.37
N PRO A 37 -15.47 19.65 13.16
CA PRO A 37 -14.76 20.86 12.78
C PRO A 37 -13.25 20.74 12.95
N TYR A 38 -12.62 19.75 12.31
CA TYR A 38 -11.17 19.61 12.30
C TYR A 38 -10.52 20.50 11.25
N SER A 39 -9.47 21.20 11.66
CA SER A 39 -8.65 22.01 10.77
C SER A 39 -7.60 21.15 10.05
N GLU A 40 -7.03 21.72 8.97
CA GLU A 40 -5.87 21.12 8.31
C GLU A 40 -4.69 20.93 9.27
N LYS A 41 -4.53 21.87 10.24
CA LYS A 41 -3.50 21.76 11.28
C LYS A 41 -3.71 20.54 12.17
N ASP A 42 -4.94 20.20 12.53
CA ASP A 42 -5.22 18.98 13.30
C ASP A 42 -4.73 17.73 12.56
N ALA A 43 -4.95 17.67 11.24
CA ALA A 43 -4.48 16.56 10.41
C ALA A 43 -2.95 16.55 10.29
N TYR A 44 -2.31 17.70 10.16
CA TYR A 44 -0.86 17.82 10.12
C TYR A 44 -0.23 17.36 11.43
N ASP A 45 -0.77 17.75 12.57
CA ASP A 45 -0.28 17.34 13.89
C ASP A 45 -0.38 15.81 14.09
N MET A 46 -1.33 15.15 13.41
CA MET A 46 -1.47 13.69 13.42
C MET A 46 -0.38 12.94 12.62
N LEU A 47 0.39 13.63 11.77
CA LEU A 47 1.53 13.03 11.07
C LEU A 47 2.68 12.70 12.02
N SER A 48 2.76 13.33 13.18
CA SER A 48 3.81 13.06 14.15
C SER A 48 3.81 11.60 14.61
N GLY A 49 4.90 10.92 14.36
CA GLY A 49 5.09 9.49 14.63
C GLY A 49 4.46 8.55 13.59
N ALA A 50 3.75 9.07 12.59
CA ALA A 50 3.12 8.25 11.56
C ALA A 50 4.14 7.50 10.71
N VAL A 51 3.73 6.35 10.21
CA VAL A 51 4.50 5.50 9.30
C VAL A 51 3.73 5.36 8.00
N ASP A 52 4.35 5.74 6.89
CA ASP A 52 3.84 5.43 5.56
C ASP A 52 4.64 4.26 4.98
N MET A 53 4.03 3.07 5.00
CA MET A 53 4.72 1.85 4.58
C MET A 53 4.57 1.54 3.09
N HIS A 54 3.87 2.38 2.34
CA HIS A 54 3.67 2.21 0.91
C HIS A 54 3.58 3.56 0.21
N LEU A 55 4.67 3.99 -0.39
CA LEU A 55 4.75 5.22 -1.17
C LEU A 55 5.78 5.10 -2.28
N HIS A 56 5.70 6.01 -3.24
CA HIS A 56 6.56 6.05 -4.41
C HIS A 56 7.34 7.37 -4.50
N GLY A 57 8.42 7.36 -5.29
CA GLY A 57 9.22 8.56 -5.54
C GLY A 57 10.18 8.38 -6.71
N SER A 58 10.85 9.46 -7.11
CA SER A 58 11.95 9.40 -8.06
C SER A 58 13.29 9.19 -7.33
N PRO A 59 14.28 8.54 -7.97
CA PRO A 59 14.30 8.08 -9.36
C PRO A 59 13.37 6.88 -9.60
N THR A 60 12.82 6.79 -10.80
CA THR A 60 11.96 5.66 -11.22
C THR A 60 12.04 5.46 -12.73
N GLY A 61 11.83 4.26 -13.19
CA GLY A 61 11.72 3.93 -14.62
C GLY A 61 10.34 4.20 -15.22
N TRP A 62 9.38 4.62 -14.39
CA TRP A 62 7.98 4.82 -14.78
C TRP A 62 7.47 6.18 -14.29
N MET A 63 6.60 6.82 -15.02
CA MET A 63 6.01 8.13 -14.72
C MET A 63 7.04 9.25 -14.45
N PRO A 64 7.21 10.19 -15.36
CA PRO A 64 8.01 11.38 -15.13
C PRO A 64 7.39 12.26 -14.05
N TYR A 65 8.19 13.19 -13.52
CA TYR A 65 7.75 14.22 -12.56
C TYR A 65 7.24 13.69 -11.21
N ARG A 66 7.69 12.51 -10.79
CA ARG A 66 7.48 12.05 -9.42
C ARG A 66 8.28 12.92 -8.43
N PRO A 67 7.76 13.15 -7.21
CA PRO A 67 8.55 13.79 -6.17
C PRO A 67 9.81 12.97 -5.87
N SER A 68 10.91 13.66 -5.55
CA SER A 68 12.13 13.00 -5.14
C SER A 68 11.92 12.24 -3.83
N MET A 69 12.47 11.03 -3.72
CA MET A 69 12.47 10.26 -2.46
C MET A 69 13.16 11.06 -1.34
N LEU A 70 14.28 11.73 -1.63
CA LEU A 70 14.99 12.55 -0.65
C LEU A 70 14.16 13.76 -0.17
N GLU A 71 13.55 14.51 -1.09
CA GLU A 71 12.71 15.66 -0.72
C GLU A 71 11.47 15.22 0.06
N THR A 72 10.84 14.11 -0.34
CA THR A 72 9.73 13.52 0.42
C THR A 72 10.16 13.13 1.83
N SER A 73 11.37 12.57 1.99
CA SER A 73 11.91 12.20 3.31
C SER A 73 12.20 13.42 4.18
N LYS A 74 12.64 14.54 3.58
CA LYS A 74 12.80 15.82 4.28
C LYS A 74 11.44 16.38 4.73
N GLU A 75 10.43 16.37 3.85
CA GLU A 75 9.06 16.80 4.18
C GLU A 75 8.49 15.96 5.33
N ALA A 76 8.65 14.64 5.29
CA ALA A 76 8.23 13.73 6.34
C ALA A 76 8.96 13.97 7.68
N SER A 77 10.25 14.28 7.64
CA SER A 77 11.02 14.62 8.84
C SER A 77 10.53 15.92 9.48
N LEU A 78 10.21 16.94 8.67
CA LEU A 78 9.63 18.19 9.16
C LEU A 78 8.24 17.98 9.77
N ALA A 79 7.46 17.04 9.24
CA ALA A 79 6.16 16.65 9.80
C ALA A 79 6.27 15.72 11.01
N GLY A 80 7.47 15.30 11.39
CA GLY A 80 7.73 14.39 12.51
C GLY A 80 7.31 12.95 12.27
N MET A 81 7.14 12.52 11.01
CA MET A 81 6.83 11.13 10.68
C MET A 81 7.96 10.19 11.11
N LYS A 82 7.60 8.99 11.58
CA LYS A 82 8.58 8.01 12.09
C LYS A 82 9.30 7.28 10.97
N ALA A 83 8.58 6.83 9.94
CA ALA A 83 9.17 6.02 8.89
C ALA A 83 8.43 6.12 7.55
N LEU A 84 9.18 5.89 6.47
CA LEU A 84 8.72 5.76 5.09
C LEU A 84 9.28 4.47 4.48
N CYS A 85 8.46 3.70 3.72
CA CYS A 85 8.92 2.55 2.96
C CYS A 85 8.67 2.79 1.47
N PHE A 86 9.69 3.19 0.74
CA PHE A 86 9.61 3.48 -0.69
C PHE A 86 9.54 2.21 -1.52
N LYS A 87 8.54 2.15 -2.39
CA LYS A 87 8.33 1.12 -3.40
C LYS A 87 8.70 1.62 -4.80
N ASP A 88 9.33 0.77 -5.59
CA ASP A 88 9.45 0.97 -7.03
C ASP A 88 9.07 -0.32 -7.78
N HIS A 89 8.66 -0.18 -9.04
CA HIS A 89 8.21 -1.29 -9.86
C HIS A 89 9.34 -1.99 -10.64
N TYR A 90 10.51 -1.38 -10.74
CA TYR A 90 11.56 -1.80 -11.66
C TYR A 90 12.87 -2.18 -10.99
N TYR A 91 13.07 -1.77 -9.74
CA TYR A 91 14.31 -2.04 -9.01
C TYR A 91 14.08 -2.17 -7.50
N MET A 92 15.07 -2.72 -6.83
CA MET A 92 15.10 -2.81 -5.37
C MET A 92 15.41 -1.43 -4.77
N THR A 93 14.57 -0.95 -3.88
CA THR A 93 14.70 0.38 -3.28
C THR A 93 15.55 0.41 -2.00
N SER A 94 15.83 -0.72 -1.37
CA SER A 94 16.62 -0.78 -0.13
C SER A 94 18.00 -0.14 -0.23
N PRO A 95 18.81 -0.34 -1.30
CA PRO A 95 20.10 0.33 -1.45
C PRO A 95 19.97 1.86 -1.55
N ILE A 96 18.91 2.33 -2.21
CA ILE A 96 18.63 3.77 -2.32
C ILE A 96 18.14 4.33 -0.99
N ALA A 97 17.32 3.60 -0.26
CA ALA A 97 16.85 3.99 1.08
C ALA A 97 18.03 4.24 2.03
N ARG A 98 19.07 3.39 1.99
CA ARG A 98 20.30 3.60 2.75
C ARG A 98 20.98 4.92 2.40
N ILE A 99 21.22 5.19 1.11
CA ILE A 99 21.87 6.42 0.66
C ILE A 99 21.05 7.66 1.05
N ILE A 100 19.73 7.58 0.93
CA ILE A 100 18.83 8.65 1.35
C ILE A 100 18.90 8.86 2.86
N GLN A 101 18.94 7.79 3.65
CA GLN A 101 19.02 7.87 5.11
C GLN A 101 20.29 8.59 5.54
N GLU A 102 21.47 8.22 5.00
CA GLU A 102 22.77 8.86 5.29
C GLU A 102 22.74 10.36 4.95
N SER A 103 22.17 10.73 3.79
CA SER A 103 22.01 12.12 3.37
C SER A 103 21.03 12.89 4.26
N LEU A 104 19.92 12.24 4.65
CA LEU A 104 18.88 12.83 5.47
C LEU A 104 19.35 13.09 6.90
N GLU A 105 20.16 12.20 7.47
CA GLU A 105 20.75 12.37 8.81
C GLU A 105 21.65 13.60 8.87
N THR A 106 22.51 13.79 7.87
CA THR A 106 23.36 14.98 7.76
C THR A 106 22.51 16.26 7.71
N TRP A 107 21.50 16.28 6.85
CA TRP A 107 20.60 17.41 6.71
C TRP A 107 19.75 17.67 7.98
N ALA A 108 19.32 16.62 8.67
CA ALA A 108 18.50 16.73 9.88
C ALA A 108 19.31 17.32 11.05
N ILE A 109 20.62 16.96 11.17
CA ILE A 109 21.55 17.55 12.15
C ILE A 109 21.63 19.07 11.93
N GLU A 110 21.81 19.52 10.68
CA GLU A 110 21.86 20.95 10.34
C GLU A 110 20.57 21.69 10.70
N LYS A 111 19.44 21.01 10.65
CA LYS A 111 18.11 21.55 10.99
C LYS A 111 17.75 21.43 12.47
N GLY A 112 18.51 20.68 13.26
CA GLY A 112 18.20 20.40 14.67
C GLY A 112 16.91 19.58 14.86
N ILE A 113 16.60 18.69 13.93
CA ILE A 113 15.40 17.83 13.98
C ILE A 113 15.78 16.34 13.94
N LYS A 114 14.84 15.47 14.32
CA LYS A 114 15.00 14.03 14.16
C LYS A 114 14.64 13.64 12.71
N PRO A 115 15.50 12.90 12.00
CA PRO A 115 15.15 12.40 10.66
C PRO A 115 14.07 11.31 10.74
N THR A 116 13.22 11.23 9.73
CA THR A 116 12.40 10.05 9.51
C THR A 116 13.28 8.86 9.14
N ASN A 117 12.86 7.64 9.46
CA ASN A 117 13.56 6.43 9.01
C ASN A 117 13.12 6.10 7.59
N VAL A 118 14.06 5.84 6.71
CA VAL A 118 13.78 5.53 5.29
C VAL A 118 14.09 4.07 5.04
N TYR A 119 13.09 3.36 4.54
CA TYR A 119 13.16 1.96 4.19
C TYR A 119 12.73 1.73 2.74
N GLY A 120 13.01 0.54 2.25
CA GLY A 120 12.61 0.07 0.95
C GLY A 120 12.35 -1.43 0.95
N GLY A 121 12.46 -2.01 -0.22
CA GLY A 121 12.27 -3.43 -0.46
C GLY A 121 12.42 -3.78 -1.92
N VAL A 122 11.77 -4.84 -2.35
CA VAL A 122 11.72 -5.27 -3.75
C VAL A 122 10.29 -5.64 -4.16
N THR A 123 9.89 -5.25 -5.36
CA THR A 123 8.61 -5.64 -5.98
C THR A 123 8.87 -6.74 -7.01
N LEU A 124 8.18 -7.86 -6.90
CA LEU A 124 8.41 -9.07 -7.71
C LEU A 124 7.80 -8.96 -9.12
N ASN A 125 8.13 -7.87 -9.82
CA ASN A 125 7.79 -7.64 -11.21
C ASN A 125 8.83 -8.22 -12.16
N TYR A 126 8.57 -8.23 -13.47
CA TYR A 126 9.48 -8.76 -14.48
C TYR A 126 10.89 -8.15 -14.44
N ALA A 127 11.01 -6.87 -14.11
CA ALA A 127 12.29 -6.18 -14.06
C ALA A 127 13.30 -6.78 -13.05
N VAL A 128 12.81 -7.48 -12.05
CA VAL A 128 13.64 -8.20 -11.05
C VAL A 128 13.57 -9.73 -11.22
N GLY A 129 12.99 -10.20 -12.33
CA GLY A 129 12.85 -11.62 -12.65
C GLY A 129 11.56 -12.28 -12.16
N GLY A 130 10.52 -11.50 -11.84
CA GLY A 130 9.23 -12.00 -11.39
C GLY A 130 9.29 -12.60 -9.98
N LEU A 131 8.67 -13.78 -9.79
CA LEU A 131 8.71 -14.55 -8.54
C LEU A 131 10.12 -15.12 -8.31
N ASN A 132 11.07 -14.26 -7.99
CA ASN A 132 12.49 -14.56 -7.97
C ASN A 132 13.04 -14.67 -6.53
N PRO A 133 13.24 -15.90 -5.98
CA PRO A 133 13.83 -16.09 -4.66
C PRO A 133 15.23 -15.48 -4.50
N HIS A 134 16.02 -15.39 -5.60
CA HIS A 134 17.34 -14.79 -5.56
C HIS A 134 17.28 -13.27 -5.31
N ALA A 135 16.31 -12.56 -5.89
CA ALA A 135 16.10 -11.15 -5.60
C ALA A 135 15.76 -10.93 -4.12
N VAL A 136 14.93 -11.80 -3.52
CA VAL A 136 14.58 -11.75 -2.10
C VAL A 136 15.80 -12.05 -1.22
N ARG A 137 16.59 -13.09 -1.53
CA ARG A 137 17.85 -13.36 -0.81
C ARG A 137 18.82 -12.17 -0.88
N THR A 138 18.91 -11.51 -2.03
CA THR A 138 19.73 -10.32 -2.21
C THR A 138 19.24 -9.16 -1.34
N MET A 139 17.93 -8.93 -1.30
CA MET A 139 17.31 -7.90 -0.45
C MET A 139 17.63 -8.11 1.04
N LEU A 140 17.72 -9.34 1.49
CA LEU A 140 17.94 -9.72 2.89
C LEU A 140 19.42 -9.87 3.28
N LYS A 141 20.34 -9.62 2.35
CA LYS A 141 21.78 -9.71 2.55
C LYS A 141 22.46 -8.39 2.20
N GLY A 142 23.73 -8.30 2.55
CA GLY A 142 24.53 -7.11 2.25
C GLY A 142 24.33 -5.99 3.25
N ASP A 143 24.98 -4.89 2.98
CA ASP A 143 25.09 -3.74 3.87
C ASP A 143 23.88 -2.80 3.87
N PHE A 144 22.87 -3.11 3.05
CA PHE A 144 21.58 -2.40 2.99
C PHE A 144 20.40 -3.25 3.53
N ALA A 145 20.64 -4.47 4.00
CA ALA A 145 19.59 -5.38 4.41
C ALA A 145 18.71 -4.82 5.54
N GLU A 146 19.28 -4.05 6.47
CA GLU A 146 18.54 -3.40 7.55
C GLU A 146 17.51 -2.35 7.06
N TYR A 147 17.73 -1.81 5.85
CA TYR A 147 16.80 -0.89 5.18
C TYR A 147 15.70 -1.62 4.41
N SER A 148 15.68 -2.96 4.40
CA SER A 148 14.67 -3.78 3.75
C SER A 148 13.56 -4.10 4.74
N LYS A 149 12.36 -3.57 4.52
CA LYS A 149 11.20 -3.75 5.41
C LYS A 149 9.98 -4.34 4.73
N VAL A 150 9.90 -4.25 3.40
CA VAL A 150 8.72 -4.73 2.67
C VAL A 150 9.13 -5.52 1.44
N LEU A 151 8.51 -6.67 1.25
CA LEU A 151 8.53 -7.45 0.03
C LEU A 151 7.16 -7.31 -0.64
N TRP A 152 7.12 -6.72 -1.83
CA TRP A 152 5.89 -6.59 -2.59
C TRP A 152 5.75 -7.73 -3.59
N MET A 153 4.60 -8.41 -3.56
CA MET A 153 4.21 -9.36 -4.59
C MET A 153 4.02 -8.65 -5.95
N PRO A 154 3.79 -9.36 -7.05
CA PRO A 154 3.62 -8.74 -8.36
C PRO A 154 2.59 -7.62 -8.37
N SER A 155 2.96 -6.49 -8.98
CA SER A 155 2.17 -5.28 -9.06
C SER A 155 1.81 -4.98 -10.51
N ILE A 156 2.51 -4.06 -11.19
CA ILE A 156 2.18 -3.70 -12.59
C ILE A 156 2.31 -4.87 -13.57
N ASP A 157 3.10 -5.87 -13.26
CA ASP A 157 3.29 -7.09 -14.05
C ASP A 157 2.45 -8.28 -13.56
N SER A 158 1.58 -8.08 -12.54
CA SER A 158 0.62 -9.10 -12.12
C SER A 158 -0.35 -9.44 -13.25
N ASP A 159 -0.87 -10.66 -13.25
CA ASP A 159 -1.86 -11.08 -14.25
C ASP A 159 -3.11 -10.20 -14.20
N LEU A 160 -3.57 -9.84 -12.99
CA LEU A 160 -4.69 -8.93 -12.79
C LEU A 160 -4.47 -7.58 -13.46
N THR A 161 -3.33 -6.93 -13.22
CA THR A 161 -3.03 -5.60 -13.78
C THR A 161 -2.88 -5.66 -15.30
N ARG A 162 -2.10 -6.62 -15.81
CA ARG A 162 -1.82 -6.72 -17.24
C ARG A 162 -3.07 -7.01 -18.05
N ARG A 163 -3.91 -7.96 -17.59
CA ARG A 163 -5.20 -8.25 -18.25
C ARG A 163 -6.15 -7.07 -18.19
N SER A 164 -6.24 -6.40 -17.03
CA SER A 164 -7.06 -5.20 -16.88
C SER A 164 -6.64 -4.05 -17.82
N ALA A 165 -5.34 -3.97 -18.12
CA ALA A 165 -4.78 -3.00 -19.06
C ALA A 165 -4.79 -3.48 -20.53
N GLY A 166 -5.28 -4.67 -20.84
CA GLY A 166 -5.28 -5.25 -22.18
C GLY A 166 -3.88 -5.67 -22.69
N LEU A 167 -2.92 -5.87 -21.77
CA LEU A 167 -1.53 -6.22 -22.09
C LEU A 167 -1.25 -7.73 -22.13
N GLY A 168 -2.31 -8.56 -22.09
CA GLY A 168 -2.19 -10.02 -22.04
C GLY A 168 -1.85 -10.55 -20.66
N ASP A 169 -1.36 -11.78 -20.61
CA ASP A 169 -1.07 -12.48 -19.37
C ASP A 169 0.06 -11.84 -18.57
N GLY A 170 0.00 -11.97 -17.26
CA GLY A 170 1.01 -11.48 -16.34
C GLY A 170 1.49 -12.55 -15.36
N ILE A 171 2.09 -12.09 -14.28
CA ILE A 171 2.58 -12.95 -13.22
C ILE A 171 1.40 -13.31 -12.30
N THR A 172 1.08 -14.61 -12.18
CA THR A 172 0.21 -15.18 -11.15
C THR A 172 1.05 -15.98 -10.16
N ILE A 173 0.62 -16.00 -8.91
CA ILE A 173 1.27 -16.77 -7.84
C ILE A 173 0.73 -18.21 -7.75
N LEU A 174 -0.36 -18.52 -8.45
CA LEU A 174 -0.94 -19.86 -8.52
C LEU A 174 -0.50 -20.60 -9.78
N ASP A 175 -0.35 -21.90 -9.66
CA ASP A 175 -0.20 -22.82 -10.78
C ASP A 175 -1.55 -23.11 -11.45
N LYS A 176 -1.54 -23.91 -12.52
CA LYS A 176 -2.75 -24.31 -13.25
C LYS A 176 -3.77 -25.11 -12.43
N ASP A 177 -3.35 -25.67 -11.31
CA ASP A 177 -4.20 -26.47 -10.40
C ASP A 177 -4.72 -25.61 -9.23
N GLY A 178 -4.47 -24.27 -9.24
CA GLY A 178 -4.89 -23.35 -8.20
C GLY A 178 -4.07 -23.44 -6.91
N ARG A 179 -2.87 -24.01 -6.97
CA ARG A 179 -1.96 -24.13 -5.82
C ARG A 179 -0.89 -23.05 -5.91
N LEU A 180 -0.38 -22.62 -4.76
CA LEU A 180 0.77 -21.71 -4.73
C LEU A 180 1.98 -22.34 -5.44
N LYS A 181 2.58 -21.57 -6.35
CA LYS A 181 3.83 -21.93 -7.01
C LYS A 181 4.95 -22.18 -6.01
N GLN A 182 5.88 -23.07 -6.37
CA GLN A 182 6.98 -23.41 -5.49
C GLN A 182 7.88 -22.21 -5.16
N GLU A 183 8.07 -21.31 -6.10
CA GLU A 183 8.83 -20.08 -5.91
C GLU A 183 8.23 -19.18 -4.82
N VAL A 184 6.90 -19.13 -4.70
CA VAL A 184 6.22 -18.34 -3.66
C VAL A 184 6.46 -18.94 -2.29
N LYS A 185 6.38 -20.28 -2.16
CA LYS A 185 6.66 -20.98 -0.91
C LYS A 185 8.12 -20.77 -0.48
N GLU A 186 9.05 -20.93 -1.41
CA GLU A 186 10.47 -20.67 -1.16
C GLU A 186 10.71 -19.22 -0.71
N ILE A 187 10.03 -18.25 -1.31
CA ILE A 187 10.09 -16.84 -0.92
C ILE A 187 9.62 -16.66 0.52
N LEU A 188 8.48 -17.25 0.89
CA LEU A 188 7.97 -17.16 2.27
C LEU A 188 8.91 -17.84 3.28
N GLU A 189 9.51 -18.98 2.93
CA GLU A 189 10.54 -19.64 3.75
C GLU A 189 11.76 -18.74 3.95
N ILE A 190 12.24 -18.08 2.89
CA ILE A 190 13.36 -17.12 2.97
C ILE A 190 13.02 -15.96 3.90
N VAL A 191 11.82 -15.37 3.75
CA VAL A 191 11.37 -14.25 4.59
C VAL A 191 11.21 -14.68 6.05
N SER A 192 10.62 -15.85 6.31
CA SER A 192 10.41 -16.34 7.68
C SER A 192 11.71 -16.65 8.42
N SER A 193 12.75 -17.07 7.69
CA SER A 193 14.07 -17.41 8.25
C SER A 193 15.04 -16.23 8.31
N ALA A 194 14.65 -15.03 7.86
CA ALA A 194 15.51 -13.86 7.86
C ALA A 194 15.72 -13.32 9.28
N GLU A 195 16.94 -12.83 9.58
CA GLU A 195 17.24 -12.19 10.85
C GLU A 195 16.47 -10.87 11.04
N GLN A 196 16.32 -10.08 9.97
CA GLN A 196 15.49 -8.87 9.97
C GLN A 196 14.05 -9.19 9.62
N HIS A 197 13.14 -8.51 10.27
CA HIS A 197 11.73 -8.63 9.97
C HIS A 197 11.38 -7.88 8.68
N VAL A 198 10.68 -8.56 7.77
CA VAL A 198 10.14 -8.03 6.52
C VAL A 198 8.68 -8.42 6.41
N ALA A 199 7.81 -7.45 6.16
CA ALA A 199 6.41 -7.70 5.84
C ALA A 199 6.26 -8.03 4.34
N VAL A 200 5.33 -8.93 4.01
CA VAL A 200 4.95 -9.22 2.63
C VAL A 200 3.67 -8.47 2.31
N GLU A 201 3.67 -7.68 1.24
CA GLU A 201 2.48 -6.99 0.73
C GLU A 201 1.94 -7.69 -0.51
N SER A 202 0.60 -7.92 -0.55
CA SER A 202 -0.05 -8.68 -1.63
C SER A 202 -0.06 -7.99 -2.98
N CYS A 203 0.05 -6.68 -3.03
CA CYS A 203 -0.04 -5.87 -4.26
C CYS A 203 -1.28 -6.20 -5.12
N HIS A 204 -1.09 -6.37 -6.44
CA HIS A 204 -2.17 -6.50 -7.41
C HIS A 204 -2.48 -7.98 -7.72
N LEU A 205 -2.75 -8.77 -6.69
CA LEU A 205 -3.18 -10.15 -6.84
C LEU A 205 -4.72 -10.26 -6.88
N TYR A 206 -5.22 -11.32 -7.51
CA TYR A 206 -6.63 -11.67 -7.36
C TYR A 206 -6.95 -12.05 -5.92
N VAL A 207 -8.21 -11.84 -5.48
CA VAL A 207 -8.61 -12.16 -4.10
C VAL A 207 -8.33 -13.62 -3.75
N GLU A 208 -8.56 -14.54 -4.68
CA GLU A 208 -8.25 -15.97 -4.51
C GLU A 208 -6.75 -16.21 -4.28
N GLU A 209 -5.89 -15.49 -4.97
CA GLU A 209 -4.45 -15.55 -4.77
C GLU A 209 -4.05 -14.99 -3.40
N ILE A 210 -4.68 -13.89 -2.97
CA ILE A 210 -4.44 -13.27 -1.66
C ILE A 210 -4.84 -14.24 -0.54
N MET A 211 -5.98 -14.93 -0.66
CA MET A 211 -6.42 -15.92 0.32
C MET A 211 -5.41 -17.07 0.45
N LYS A 212 -4.93 -17.60 -0.69
CA LYS A 212 -3.89 -18.66 -0.68
C LYS A 212 -2.55 -18.18 -0.12
N LEU A 213 -2.19 -16.93 -0.42
CA LEU A 213 -0.99 -16.31 0.14
C LEU A 213 -1.11 -16.16 1.67
N ALA A 214 -2.30 -15.76 2.16
CA ALA A 214 -2.56 -15.59 3.59
C ALA A 214 -2.47 -16.94 4.34
N GLU A 215 -3.09 -17.99 3.82
CA GLU A 215 -3.00 -19.36 4.37
C GLU A 215 -1.53 -19.83 4.52
N GLU A 216 -0.69 -19.53 3.54
CA GLU A 216 0.71 -19.95 3.57
C GLU A 216 1.59 -19.04 4.43
N ALA A 217 1.33 -17.73 4.39
CA ALA A 217 2.03 -16.75 5.24
C ALA A 217 1.81 -17.04 6.73
N GLU A 218 0.58 -17.39 7.12
CA GLU A 218 0.26 -17.79 8.49
C GLU A 218 1.06 -19.02 8.94
N LYS A 219 1.18 -20.08 8.11
CA LYS A 219 1.97 -21.28 8.41
C LYS A 219 3.44 -20.98 8.65
N HIS A 220 3.98 -19.99 7.95
CA HIS A 220 5.38 -19.60 8.07
C HIS A 220 5.60 -18.48 9.11
N GLY A 221 4.55 -17.97 9.76
CA GLY A 221 4.63 -16.83 10.69
C GLY A 221 5.09 -15.52 10.01
N VAL A 222 4.87 -15.40 8.69
CA VAL A 222 5.20 -14.23 7.90
C VAL A 222 4.09 -13.19 8.03
N THR A 223 4.47 -11.94 8.32
CA THR A 223 3.50 -10.85 8.35
C THR A 223 3.01 -10.54 6.94
N LEU A 224 1.73 -10.74 6.70
CA LEU A 224 1.06 -10.36 5.45
C LEU A 224 0.30 -9.05 5.63
N VAL A 225 0.45 -8.15 4.65
CA VAL A 225 -0.34 -6.93 4.51
C VAL A 225 -1.08 -7.00 3.19
N VAL A 226 -2.40 -6.96 3.23
CA VAL A 226 -3.23 -6.90 2.02
C VAL A 226 -3.25 -5.47 1.52
N THR A 227 -2.54 -5.25 0.43
CA THR A 227 -2.25 -3.93 -0.12
C THR A 227 -3.50 -3.30 -0.72
N HIS A 228 -3.69 -2.00 -0.49
CA HIS A 228 -4.73 -1.13 -1.08
C HIS A 228 -6.10 -1.83 -1.27
N ALA A 229 -6.60 -2.45 -0.18
CA ALA A 229 -7.88 -3.16 -0.15
C ALA A 229 -9.09 -2.31 -0.59
N ASN A 230 -8.93 -0.98 -0.60
CA ASN A 230 -9.90 0.01 -1.04
C ASN A 230 -9.72 0.45 -2.51
N GLN A 231 -8.79 -0.15 -3.26
CA GLN A 231 -8.56 0.18 -4.68
C GLN A 231 -9.44 -0.69 -5.58
N GLU A 232 -9.90 -0.13 -6.70
CA GLU A 232 -10.79 -0.80 -7.65
C GLU A 232 -10.24 -2.11 -8.25
N LEU A 233 -8.92 -2.29 -8.29
CA LEU A 233 -8.30 -3.55 -8.75
C LEU A 233 -8.48 -4.68 -7.73
N THR A 234 -8.34 -4.38 -6.44
CA THR A 234 -8.43 -5.37 -5.36
C THR A 234 -9.82 -5.38 -4.73
N LEU A 235 -10.33 -4.21 -4.37
CA LEU A 235 -11.66 -3.89 -3.83
C LEU A 235 -12.28 -5.02 -2.98
N LEU A 236 -11.64 -5.34 -1.86
CA LEU A 236 -12.10 -6.39 -0.97
C LEU A 236 -13.49 -6.08 -0.39
N THR A 237 -14.36 -7.05 -0.37
CA THR A 237 -15.57 -6.97 0.45
C THR A 237 -15.21 -6.98 1.94
N VAL A 238 -16.13 -6.49 2.79
CA VAL A 238 -15.97 -6.54 4.25
C VAL A 238 -15.77 -7.97 4.74
N GLU A 239 -16.43 -8.94 4.11
CA GLU A 239 -16.35 -10.35 4.49
C GLU A 239 -14.99 -10.96 4.13
N GLU A 240 -14.49 -10.71 2.93
CA GLU A 240 -13.15 -11.13 2.52
C GLU A 240 -12.07 -10.52 3.42
N ALA A 241 -12.21 -9.23 3.75
CA ALA A 241 -11.29 -8.58 4.67
C ALA A 241 -11.31 -9.20 6.08
N ARG A 242 -12.48 -9.63 6.59
CA ARG A 242 -12.58 -10.34 7.88
C ARG A 242 -11.89 -11.69 7.83
N GLN A 243 -12.13 -12.48 6.77
CA GLN A 243 -11.46 -13.78 6.61
C GLN A 243 -9.93 -13.63 6.59
N LEU A 244 -9.41 -12.59 5.93
CA LEU A 244 -7.98 -12.28 5.92
C LEU A 244 -7.46 -11.84 7.30
N ILE A 245 -8.24 -11.07 8.04
CA ILE A 245 -7.92 -10.69 9.42
C ILE A 245 -7.89 -11.90 10.35
N ASP A 246 -8.80 -12.86 10.18
CA ASP A 246 -8.84 -14.11 10.94
C ASP A 246 -7.60 -14.97 10.67
N MET A 247 -6.99 -14.86 9.47
CA MET A 247 -5.69 -15.42 9.10
C MET A 247 -4.50 -14.50 9.46
N HIS A 248 -4.70 -13.58 10.43
CA HIS A 248 -3.71 -12.65 10.96
C HIS A 248 -3.15 -11.60 10.00
N ALA A 249 -3.70 -11.47 8.78
CA ALA A 249 -3.29 -10.42 7.85
C ALA A 249 -3.68 -9.01 8.35
N TRP A 250 -2.95 -8.01 7.88
CA TRP A 250 -3.28 -6.60 8.00
C TRP A 250 -3.99 -6.13 6.73
N ILE A 251 -4.91 -5.21 6.86
CA ILE A 251 -5.65 -4.61 5.73
C ILE A 251 -5.15 -3.19 5.52
N GLN A 252 -4.51 -2.95 4.39
CA GLN A 252 -3.99 -1.62 4.05
C GLN A 252 -5.00 -0.85 3.20
N LEU A 253 -5.31 0.37 3.63
CA LEU A 253 -6.13 1.34 2.90
C LEU A 253 -5.25 2.52 2.49
N VAL A 254 -5.39 2.96 1.25
CA VAL A 254 -4.47 3.94 0.68
C VAL A 254 -5.15 5.25 0.28
N ALA A 255 -4.39 6.34 0.44
CA ALA A 255 -4.88 7.69 0.21
C ALA A 255 -5.20 7.95 -1.27
N VAL A 256 -4.35 7.48 -2.20
CA VAL A 256 -4.58 7.73 -3.65
C VAL A 256 -5.88 7.10 -4.14
N SER A 257 -6.25 5.93 -3.63
CA SER A 257 -7.53 5.29 -3.99
C SER A 257 -8.72 6.05 -3.40
N MET A 258 -8.58 6.56 -2.18
CA MET A 258 -9.63 7.29 -1.49
C MET A 258 -9.84 8.69 -2.07
N LEU A 259 -8.77 9.39 -2.45
CA LEU A 259 -8.80 10.81 -2.84
C LEU A 259 -8.72 11.02 -4.35
N GLY A 260 -8.28 10.00 -5.10
CA GLY A 260 -7.96 10.10 -6.52
C GLY A 260 -6.66 10.85 -6.79
N THR A 261 -6.19 10.75 -8.02
CA THR A 261 -5.04 11.52 -8.53
C THR A 261 -5.40 12.14 -9.88
N PRO A 262 -4.67 13.16 -10.36
CA PRO A 262 -4.93 13.77 -11.67
C PRO A 262 -4.85 12.79 -12.84
N ILE A 263 -4.17 11.66 -12.69
CA ILE A 263 -3.88 10.69 -13.76
C ILE A 263 -4.48 9.29 -13.50
N ALA A 264 -4.96 9.04 -12.30
CA ALA A 264 -5.53 7.74 -11.94
C ALA A 264 -6.71 7.95 -10.99
N ALA A 265 -7.75 7.23 -11.22
CA ALA A 265 -8.89 6.97 -10.38
C ALA A 265 -10.23 7.55 -10.86
N PRO A 266 -10.81 6.98 -11.91
CA PRO A 266 -12.23 7.21 -12.21
C PRO A 266 -13.15 6.70 -11.09
N GLY A 267 -12.65 5.82 -10.20
CA GLY A 267 -13.41 5.21 -9.10
C GLY A 267 -13.31 5.88 -7.73
N TRP A 268 -12.60 7.01 -7.59
CA TRP A 268 -12.27 7.61 -6.29
C TRP A 268 -13.48 7.81 -5.34
N MET A 269 -14.62 8.16 -5.84
CA MET A 269 -15.82 8.37 -5.01
C MET A 269 -16.31 7.06 -4.37
N VAL A 270 -16.32 5.97 -5.13
CA VAL A 270 -16.69 4.64 -4.62
C VAL A 270 -15.65 4.16 -3.63
N ASN A 271 -14.38 4.32 -3.96
CA ASN A 271 -13.27 3.94 -3.08
C ASN A 271 -13.30 4.72 -1.77
N TYR A 272 -13.72 5.99 -1.79
CA TYR A 272 -13.92 6.79 -0.59
C TYR A 272 -14.97 6.17 0.34
N TYR A 273 -16.17 5.90 -0.16
CA TYR A 273 -17.23 5.30 0.65
C TYR A 273 -16.87 3.90 1.11
N HIS A 274 -16.21 3.13 0.27
CA HIS A 274 -15.74 1.81 0.62
C HIS A 274 -14.66 1.84 1.72
N THR A 275 -13.74 2.80 1.66
CA THR A 275 -12.76 3.04 2.74
C THR A 275 -13.47 3.29 4.07
N MET A 276 -14.48 4.16 4.08
CA MET A 276 -15.26 4.46 5.28
C MET A 276 -16.05 3.23 5.78
N GLU A 277 -16.58 2.42 4.87
CA GLU A 277 -17.28 1.18 5.23
C GLU A 277 -16.34 0.17 5.88
N LEU A 278 -15.16 -0.07 5.29
CA LEU A 278 -14.16 -0.97 5.84
C LEU A 278 -13.75 -0.53 7.25
N ILE A 279 -13.40 0.74 7.45
CA ILE A 279 -13.04 1.26 8.78
C ILE A 279 -14.18 1.07 9.78
N LYS A 280 -15.41 1.40 9.39
CA LYS A 280 -16.58 1.30 10.26
C LYS A 280 -16.92 -0.14 10.63
N LYS A 281 -16.77 -1.08 9.70
CA LYS A 281 -17.22 -2.48 9.87
C LYS A 281 -16.15 -3.38 10.48
N LEU A 282 -14.87 -3.09 10.23
CA LEU A 282 -13.73 -3.89 10.72
C LEU A 282 -13.16 -3.32 12.01
N GLY A 283 -13.33 -2.01 12.27
CA GLY A 283 -12.63 -1.31 13.34
C GLY A 283 -11.15 -1.07 13.00
N PRO A 284 -10.42 -0.32 13.86
CA PRO A 284 -9.05 0.12 13.55
C PRO A 284 -7.97 -0.93 13.82
N ASP A 285 -8.28 -2.05 14.49
CA ASP A 285 -7.28 -2.93 15.11
C ASP A 285 -6.33 -3.61 14.13
N LYS A 286 -6.80 -3.90 12.92
CA LYS A 286 -6.05 -4.58 11.86
C LYS A 286 -5.96 -3.78 10.56
N ILE A 287 -6.34 -2.49 10.61
CA ILE A 287 -6.22 -1.60 9.46
C ILE A 287 -4.93 -0.81 9.55
N ILE A 288 -4.25 -0.67 8.41
CA ILE A 288 -3.09 0.20 8.22
C ILE A 288 -3.48 1.25 7.18
N LEU A 289 -3.18 2.52 7.46
CA LEU A 289 -3.28 3.58 6.46
C LEU A 289 -1.90 3.79 5.82
N ALA A 290 -1.88 3.98 4.51
CA ALA A 290 -0.69 4.33 3.74
C ALA A 290 -1.06 5.33 2.64
N SER A 291 -0.09 5.97 2.01
CA SER A 291 -0.42 6.94 0.97
C SER A 291 -0.61 6.31 -0.40
N ASP A 292 0.23 5.35 -0.77
CA ASP A 292 0.44 4.88 -2.15
C ASP A 292 0.68 6.06 -3.13
N ALA A 293 1.07 7.21 -2.57
CA ALA A 293 1.33 8.42 -3.31
C ALA A 293 2.80 8.49 -3.78
N GLY A 294 3.16 9.58 -4.44
CA GLY A 294 4.45 9.71 -5.13
C GLY A 294 4.30 9.50 -6.63
N GLN A 295 3.08 9.35 -7.10
CA GLN A 295 2.74 9.42 -8.51
C GLN A 295 2.63 10.91 -8.94
N THR A 296 2.60 11.16 -10.26
CA THR A 296 2.51 12.54 -10.77
C THR A 296 1.31 13.28 -10.15
N GLY A 297 1.58 14.41 -9.51
CA GLY A 297 0.56 15.24 -8.87
C GLY A 297 0.13 14.79 -7.46
N ALA A 298 0.62 13.66 -6.97
CA ALA A 298 0.28 13.13 -5.65
C ALA A 298 1.52 13.12 -4.73
N LYS A 299 1.72 14.16 -3.93
CA LYS A 299 2.82 14.22 -2.96
C LYS A 299 2.50 13.34 -1.73
N PRO A 300 3.38 12.43 -1.31
CA PRO A 300 3.08 11.46 -0.26
C PRO A 300 2.63 12.07 1.06
N VAL A 301 3.42 12.97 1.64
CA VAL A 301 3.10 13.60 2.93
C VAL A 301 1.78 14.37 2.87
N GLU A 302 1.54 15.09 1.76
CA GLU A 302 0.32 15.84 1.54
C GLU A 302 -0.91 14.92 1.41
N TYR A 303 -0.81 13.87 0.60
CA TYR A 303 -1.92 12.92 0.42
C TYR A 303 -2.24 12.15 1.71
N TYR A 304 -1.21 11.80 2.48
CA TYR A 304 -1.41 11.16 3.76
C TYR A 304 -2.12 12.08 4.76
N LYS A 305 -1.70 13.36 4.81
CA LYS A 305 -2.39 14.40 5.59
C LYS A 305 -3.84 14.58 5.17
N LEU A 306 -4.11 14.68 3.86
CA LEU A 306 -5.46 14.85 3.33
C LEU A 306 -6.36 13.65 3.65
N MET A 307 -5.84 12.43 3.59
CA MET A 307 -6.56 11.23 4.03
C MET A 307 -6.92 11.33 5.51
N ILE A 308 -5.97 11.65 6.37
CA ILE A 308 -6.19 11.83 7.81
C ILE A 308 -7.26 12.90 8.06
N TRP A 309 -7.14 14.05 7.40
CA TRP A 309 -8.12 15.13 7.55
C TRP A 309 -9.52 14.72 7.12
N SER A 310 -9.62 14.02 6.00
CA SER A 310 -10.90 13.50 5.51
C SER A 310 -11.53 12.51 6.51
N LEU A 311 -10.74 11.62 7.10
CA LEU A 311 -11.22 10.66 8.11
C LEU A 311 -11.67 11.37 9.40
N LEU A 312 -10.89 12.34 9.88
CA LEU A 312 -11.24 13.16 11.05
C LEU A 312 -12.59 13.86 10.85
N THR A 313 -12.75 14.55 9.73
CA THR A 313 -13.99 15.32 9.44
C THR A 313 -15.21 14.41 9.27
N ARG A 314 -15.01 13.11 9.06
CA ARG A 314 -16.06 12.09 8.97
C ARG A 314 -16.28 11.32 10.28
N GLY A 315 -15.71 11.79 11.38
CA GLY A 315 -15.95 11.25 12.71
C GLY A 315 -15.10 10.04 13.07
N VAL A 316 -14.07 9.71 12.28
CA VAL A 316 -13.08 8.72 12.73
C VAL A 316 -12.24 9.35 13.84
N SER A 317 -12.21 8.73 15.00
CA SER A 317 -11.55 9.32 16.18
C SER A 317 -10.04 9.45 16.01
N LYS A 318 -9.42 10.46 16.62
CA LYS A 318 -7.96 10.64 16.63
C LYS A 318 -7.25 9.38 17.14
N ALA A 319 -7.82 8.67 18.14
CA ALA A 319 -7.27 7.42 18.65
C ALA A 319 -7.27 6.30 17.58
N ALA A 320 -8.37 6.13 16.84
CA ALA A 320 -8.45 5.16 15.76
C ALA A 320 -7.47 5.48 14.64
N ILE A 321 -7.37 6.76 14.23
CA ILE A 321 -6.40 7.18 13.21
C ILE A 321 -4.97 6.92 13.68
N ARG A 322 -4.63 7.29 14.93
CA ARG A 322 -3.31 7.04 15.48
C ARG A 322 -2.96 5.54 15.49
N LYS A 323 -3.92 4.71 15.80
CA LYS A 323 -3.75 3.26 15.75
C LYS A 323 -3.40 2.80 14.32
N MET A 324 -4.15 3.27 13.33
CA MET A 324 -3.98 2.89 11.93
C MET A 324 -2.76 3.52 11.24
N THR A 325 -2.25 4.66 11.74
CA THR A 325 -1.11 5.38 11.14
C THR A 325 0.21 5.18 11.88
N VAL A 326 0.17 4.75 13.13
CA VAL A 326 1.37 4.61 13.98
C VAL A 326 1.49 3.18 14.50
N GLU A 327 0.57 2.74 15.37
CA GLU A 327 0.73 1.50 16.13
C GLU A 327 0.71 0.26 15.21
N ASN A 328 -0.25 0.19 14.30
CA ASN A 328 -0.41 -0.96 13.41
C ASN A 328 0.73 -1.11 12.41
N PRO A 329 1.14 -0.05 11.67
CA PRO A 329 2.29 -0.20 10.76
C PRO A 329 3.61 -0.42 11.51
N GLU A 330 3.81 0.15 12.71
CA GLU A 330 4.95 -0.19 13.56
C GLU A 330 4.96 -1.67 13.95
N ALA A 331 3.81 -2.23 14.33
CA ALA A 331 3.67 -3.64 14.66
C ALA A 331 3.90 -4.54 13.44
N ALA A 332 3.32 -4.19 12.27
CA ALA A 332 3.48 -4.95 11.05
C ALA A 332 4.94 -4.97 10.55
N LEU A 333 5.67 -3.87 10.70
CA LEU A 333 7.07 -3.75 10.29
C LEU A 333 8.07 -4.08 11.41
N LYS A 334 7.59 -4.34 12.63
CA LYS A 334 8.40 -4.50 13.86
C LYS A 334 9.47 -3.41 13.98
N LEU A 335 9.05 -2.16 13.84
CA LEU A 335 9.96 -1.03 14.00
C LEU A 335 10.37 -0.91 15.47
N ARG A 336 11.66 -0.70 15.70
CA ARG A 336 12.17 -0.44 17.04
C ARG A 336 11.62 0.90 17.55
N SER A 337 11.27 0.94 18.83
CA SER A 337 10.82 2.14 19.54
C SER A 337 11.91 3.21 19.61
#